data_6615583b03bd28ee4f1b445c529cabb4
#
_entry.id   6615583b03bd28ee4f1b445c529cabb4
#
_cell.length_a   1.000
_cell.length_b   1.000
_cell.length_c   1.000
_cell.angle_alpha   90.00
_cell.angle_beta   90.00
_cell.angle_gamma   90.00
#
_symmetry.space_group_name_H-M   'P 1'
#
loop_
_entity.id
_entity.type
_entity.pdbx_description
1 polymer ?
#
loop_
_entity_poly.entity_id
_entity_poly.type
_entity_poly.pdbx_seq_one_letter_code
_entity_poly.pdbx_strand_id
1 'polypeptide(L)'
;GQSPTKQWTVDSGQLTVKYRLSQLSTVNCQLSTKKVGVFVNATIESMMETASAYKLDYLQLHGNESPEDCHTLQKRGYSLIKAFPIASKEDFKKTKEYEGRVDYFLFDTRCEGYGGSGKRFDWSILTEYKGETPFLLSGGIRPENAEAIRNFRHPRFAGIDLNSGFEIEPGLKDIDKLKNFIQQILHLTVMNRITNLFQTQKDGILSVYFTAGYPNLNDTASILKALQAKGIHMVEVGIPFSDPMADGPVIQEAATQALRNGMSLHLLFEQLKEIRSEIQIPIILMGYLNPIMQYGFEKFCASCVEAGVDGMIIPDLPYADYISDYKEIADRHDLKMIMLITPETSEERI
;
A
#
# COMPACT_ATOMS: atom_id res chain seq x y z
N GLY A 1 -3.07 23.37 -20.69
CA GLY A 1 -3.17 22.30 -21.64
C GLY A 1 -4.11 21.24 -21.11
N GLN A 2 -5.19 20.96 -21.80
CA GLN A 2 -6.30 20.10 -21.42
C GLN A 2 -5.85 18.64 -21.30
N SER A 3 -6.20 17.98 -20.18
CA SER A 3 -6.19 16.52 -20.02
C SER A 3 -7.27 15.90 -20.93
N PRO A 4 -6.98 14.86 -21.69
CA PRO A 4 -8.00 14.13 -22.41
C PRO A 4 -8.58 13.02 -21.54
N THR A 5 -9.69 13.29 -20.89
CA THR A 5 -10.61 12.24 -20.44
C THR A 5 -11.41 11.79 -21.67
N LYS A 6 -10.99 10.73 -22.34
CA LYS A 6 -11.85 10.04 -23.30
C LYS A 6 -12.37 8.76 -22.63
N GLN A 7 -13.63 8.81 -22.22
CA GLN A 7 -14.44 7.62 -21.97
C GLN A 7 -14.72 6.92 -23.31
N TRP A 8 -14.44 5.63 -23.38
CA TRP A 8 -14.81 4.79 -24.52
C TRP A 8 -15.79 3.74 -24.00
N THR A 9 -17.04 3.90 -24.36
CA THR A 9 -18.05 2.83 -24.27
C THR A 9 -18.14 2.19 -25.65
N VAL A 10 -17.89 0.89 -25.73
CA VAL A 10 -18.22 0.06 -26.87
C VAL A 10 -19.51 -0.68 -26.53
N ASP A 11 -20.44 -0.74 -27.43
CA ASP A 11 -21.81 -1.29 -27.31
C ASP A 11 -21.85 -2.79 -26.98
N SER A 12 -21.11 -3.28 -26.03
CA SER A 12 -21.09 -4.61 -25.38
C SER A 12 -19.82 -4.89 -24.56
N GLY A 13 -18.94 -3.90 -24.32
CA GLY A 13 -17.72 -4.14 -23.56
C GLY A 13 -17.28 -2.93 -22.72
N GLN A 14 -17.10 -3.12 -21.43
CA GLN A 14 -16.47 -2.13 -20.57
C GLN A 14 -14.94 -2.27 -20.62
N LEU A 15 -14.24 -1.17 -20.88
CA LEU A 15 -12.78 -1.11 -20.75
C LEU A 15 -12.44 -0.85 -19.28
N THR A 16 -11.82 -1.80 -18.62
CA THR A 16 -11.40 -1.68 -17.21
C THR A 16 -9.87 -1.64 -17.13
N VAL A 17 -9.33 -0.67 -16.40
CA VAL A 17 -7.90 -0.59 -16.11
C VAL A 17 -7.62 -1.38 -14.81
N LYS A 18 -6.76 -2.39 -14.90
CA LYS A 18 -6.38 -3.25 -13.76
C LYS A 18 -4.91 -3.11 -13.42
N TYR A 19 -4.63 -3.09 -12.12
CA TYR A 19 -3.28 -3.00 -11.59
C TYR A 19 -2.84 -4.36 -11.00
N ARG A 20 -1.61 -4.77 -11.26
CA ARG A 20 -1.01 -5.98 -10.70
C ARG A 20 -0.27 -5.66 -9.41
N LEU A 21 -0.68 -6.25 -8.30
CA LEU A 21 -0.09 -6.03 -6.97
C LEU A 21 1.13 -6.91 -6.65
N SER A 22 1.47 -7.89 -7.48
CA SER A 22 2.38 -8.98 -7.10
C SER A 22 3.88 -8.76 -7.35
N GLN A 23 4.32 -7.58 -7.83
CA GLN A 23 5.76 -7.29 -8.00
C GLN A 23 6.06 -5.81 -7.75
N LEU A 24 5.87 -5.35 -6.52
CA LEU A 24 6.48 -4.13 -6.02
C LEU A 24 7.74 -4.52 -5.21
N SER A 25 8.71 -5.13 -5.86
CA SER A 25 10.07 -5.10 -5.34
C SER A 25 10.69 -3.76 -5.74
N THR A 26 11.24 -3.10 -4.76
CA THR A 26 12.05 -1.90 -4.84
C THR A 26 12.97 -1.92 -6.06
N VAL A 27 12.72 -1.12 -7.06
CA VAL A 27 13.62 -0.41 -7.96
C VAL A 27 12.78 0.13 -9.12
N ASN A 28 12.67 1.46 -9.27
CA ASN A 28 12.16 2.17 -10.46
C ASN A 28 11.08 1.44 -11.27
N CYS A 29 9.98 1.03 -10.62
CA CYS A 29 8.87 0.43 -11.32
C CYS A 29 8.06 1.56 -11.96
N GLN A 30 8.33 1.87 -13.21
CA GLN A 30 7.33 2.48 -14.06
C GLN A 30 6.13 1.53 -14.05
N LEU A 31 5.05 1.93 -13.37
CA LEU A 31 3.78 1.22 -13.38
C LEU A 31 3.33 1.12 -14.85
N SER A 32 3.57 -0.02 -15.48
CA SER A 32 3.09 -0.26 -16.83
C SER A 32 1.59 -0.57 -16.76
N THR A 33 0.77 0.40 -17.13
CA THR A 33 -0.68 0.21 -17.24
C THR A 33 -0.97 -0.78 -18.35
N LYS A 34 -1.74 -1.84 -18.05
CA LYS A 34 -2.22 -2.83 -19.01
C LYS A 34 -3.67 -2.56 -19.38
N LYS A 35 -3.99 -2.70 -20.66
CA LYS A 35 -5.35 -2.54 -21.19
C LYS A 35 -6.06 -3.87 -21.20
N VAL A 36 -7.21 -3.95 -20.57
CA VAL A 36 -8.05 -5.14 -20.50
C VAL A 36 -9.37 -4.86 -21.19
N GLY A 37 -9.72 -5.65 -22.20
CA GLY A 37 -11.06 -5.65 -22.79
C GLY A 37 -11.92 -6.70 -22.10
N VAL A 38 -13.15 -6.34 -21.73
CA VAL A 38 -14.12 -7.26 -21.12
C VAL A 38 -15.14 -7.70 -22.17
N PHE A 39 -15.28 -9.00 -22.32
CA PHE A 39 -16.16 -9.62 -23.29
C PHE A 39 -17.16 -10.56 -22.61
N VAL A 40 -18.40 -10.55 -23.12
CA VAL A 40 -19.47 -11.41 -22.63
C VAL A 40 -20.08 -12.12 -23.81
N ASN A 41 -19.81 -13.41 -23.97
CA ASN A 41 -20.32 -14.24 -25.07
C ASN A 41 -20.05 -13.66 -26.49
N ALA A 42 -18.97 -12.91 -26.65
CA ALA A 42 -18.57 -12.40 -27.97
C ALA A 42 -17.95 -13.52 -28.83
N THR A 43 -18.01 -13.39 -30.14
CA THR A 43 -17.29 -14.30 -31.02
C THR A 43 -15.79 -14.09 -30.98
N ILE A 44 -15.02 -15.13 -31.27
CA ILE A 44 -13.55 -15.07 -31.29
C ILE A 44 -13.07 -13.98 -32.27
N GLU A 45 -13.69 -13.87 -33.43
CA GLU A 45 -13.38 -12.87 -34.44
C GLU A 45 -13.58 -11.44 -33.90
N SER A 46 -14.73 -11.18 -33.29
CA SER A 46 -15.03 -9.86 -32.68
C SER A 46 -14.07 -9.50 -31.54
N MET A 47 -13.69 -10.49 -30.70
CA MET A 47 -12.69 -10.27 -29.66
C MET A 47 -11.34 -9.87 -30.24
N MET A 48 -10.91 -10.56 -31.30
CA MET A 48 -9.62 -10.30 -31.97
C MET A 48 -9.59 -8.95 -32.67
N GLU A 49 -10.65 -8.59 -33.39
CA GLU A 49 -10.78 -7.28 -34.03
C GLU A 49 -10.70 -6.15 -33.02
N THR A 50 -11.46 -6.27 -31.93
CA THR A 50 -11.44 -5.31 -30.80
C THR A 50 -10.07 -5.23 -30.16
N ALA A 51 -9.45 -6.39 -29.89
CA ALA A 51 -8.12 -6.45 -29.27
C ALA A 51 -7.07 -5.74 -30.13
N SER A 52 -7.11 -5.94 -31.43
CA SER A 52 -6.20 -5.31 -32.36
C SER A 52 -6.44 -3.79 -32.45
N ALA A 53 -7.72 -3.37 -32.60
CA ALA A 53 -8.10 -1.96 -32.73
C ALA A 53 -7.69 -1.13 -31.50
N TYR A 54 -7.86 -1.66 -30.32
CA TYR A 54 -7.57 -0.96 -29.04
C TYR A 54 -6.20 -1.30 -28.44
N LYS A 55 -5.44 -2.20 -29.06
CA LYS A 55 -4.15 -2.70 -28.57
C LYS A 55 -4.29 -3.19 -27.13
N LEU A 56 -5.21 -4.14 -26.91
CA LEU A 56 -5.46 -4.72 -25.62
C LEU A 56 -4.30 -5.65 -25.21
N ASP A 57 -3.92 -5.60 -23.93
CA ASP A 57 -2.94 -6.53 -23.37
C ASP A 57 -3.60 -7.82 -22.88
N TYR A 58 -4.86 -7.75 -22.41
CA TYR A 58 -5.63 -8.89 -21.91
C TYR A 58 -7.06 -8.87 -22.43
N LEU A 59 -7.60 -10.08 -22.67
CA LEU A 59 -9.02 -10.29 -22.90
C LEU A 59 -9.62 -10.93 -21.65
N GLN A 60 -10.60 -10.26 -21.03
CA GLN A 60 -11.36 -10.80 -19.92
C GLN A 60 -12.66 -11.41 -20.43
N LEU A 61 -12.78 -12.73 -20.28
CA LEU A 61 -13.92 -13.51 -20.69
C LEU A 61 -14.89 -13.66 -19.53
N HIS A 62 -15.96 -12.87 -19.55
CA HIS A 62 -16.89 -12.72 -18.43
C HIS A 62 -18.23 -13.42 -18.64
N GLY A 63 -18.40 -14.11 -19.78
CA GLY A 63 -19.58 -14.89 -20.15
C GLY A 63 -19.36 -16.40 -19.99
N ASN A 64 -19.98 -17.15 -20.93
CA ASN A 64 -19.93 -18.61 -20.97
C ASN A 64 -18.92 -19.14 -22.00
N GLU A 65 -17.86 -18.37 -22.27
CA GLU A 65 -16.81 -18.78 -23.20
C GLU A 65 -16.21 -20.10 -22.75
N SER A 66 -16.12 -21.07 -23.67
CA SER A 66 -15.71 -22.43 -23.38
C SER A 66 -14.19 -22.57 -23.15
N PRO A 67 -13.71 -23.66 -22.52
CA PRO A 67 -12.29 -23.97 -22.44
C PRO A 67 -11.60 -24.01 -23.82
N GLU A 68 -12.33 -24.42 -24.89
CA GLU A 68 -11.81 -24.48 -26.23
C GLU A 68 -11.68 -23.08 -26.87
N ASP A 69 -12.60 -22.17 -26.58
CA ASP A 69 -12.47 -20.76 -26.97
C ASP A 69 -11.22 -20.14 -26.32
N CYS A 70 -11.01 -20.39 -25.03
CA CYS A 70 -9.81 -19.95 -24.30
C CYS A 70 -8.54 -20.50 -24.94
N HIS A 71 -8.52 -21.79 -25.26
CA HIS A 71 -7.37 -22.42 -25.91
C HIS A 71 -7.09 -21.83 -27.30
N THR A 72 -8.15 -21.57 -28.06
CA THR A 72 -8.03 -20.98 -29.38
C THR A 72 -7.45 -19.56 -29.34
N LEU A 73 -7.90 -18.72 -28.41
CA LEU A 73 -7.38 -17.39 -28.20
C LEU A 73 -5.94 -17.41 -27.68
N GLN A 74 -5.62 -18.32 -26.73
CA GLN A 74 -4.28 -18.50 -26.21
C GLN A 74 -3.28 -18.89 -27.31
N LYS A 75 -3.64 -19.84 -28.16
CA LYS A 75 -2.82 -20.24 -29.34
C LYS A 75 -2.54 -19.12 -30.29
N ARG A 76 -3.42 -18.11 -30.36
CA ARG A 76 -3.25 -16.90 -31.17
C ARG A 76 -2.45 -15.80 -30.47
N GLY A 77 -1.92 -16.07 -29.26
CA GLY A 77 -1.03 -15.19 -28.51
C GLY A 77 -1.73 -14.19 -27.59
N TYR A 78 -3.03 -14.36 -27.34
CA TYR A 78 -3.76 -13.47 -26.42
C TYR A 78 -3.58 -13.91 -24.97
N SER A 79 -3.35 -12.94 -24.08
CA SER A 79 -3.39 -13.17 -22.63
C SER A 79 -4.83 -13.08 -22.14
N LEU A 80 -5.24 -14.03 -21.30
CA LEU A 80 -6.63 -14.25 -20.95
C LEU A 80 -6.90 -14.17 -19.44
N ILE A 81 -8.05 -13.58 -19.10
CA ILE A 81 -8.61 -13.60 -17.75
C ILE A 81 -10.01 -14.21 -17.85
N LYS A 82 -10.27 -15.36 -17.22
CA LYS A 82 -11.60 -15.98 -17.21
C LYS A 82 -12.32 -15.67 -15.90
N ALA A 83 -13.49 -15.09 -16.00
CA ALA A 83 -14.34 -14.80 -14.85
C ALA A 83 -15.22 -16.01 -14.47
N PHE A 84 -15.33 -16.24 -13.15
CA PHE A 84 -16.22 -17.24 -12.56
C PHE A 84 -17.00 -16.61 -11.41
N PRO A 85 -18.33 -16.74 -11.38
CA PRO A 85 -19.12 -16.43 -10.21
C PRO A 85 -18.85 -17.51 -9.14
N ILE A 86 -18.41 -17.08 -7.96
CA ILE A 86 -18.11 -17.95 -6.82
C ILE A 86 -19.07 -17.62 -5.68
N ALA A 87 -19.93 -18.55 -5.35
CA ALA A 87 -20.84 -18.49 -4.20
C ALA A 87 -20.58 -19.63 -3.21
N SER A 88 -20.01 -20.74 -3.68
CA SER A 88 -19.73 -21.93 -2.89
C SER A 88 -18.42 -22.60 -3.32
N LYS A 89 -17.86 -23.48 -2.47
CA LYS A 89 -16.64 -24.25 -2.81
C LYS A 89 -16.83 -25.18 -4.03
N GLU A 90 -18.06 -25.55 -4.32
CA GLU A 90 -18.42 -26.40 -5.46
C GLU A 90 -18.16 -25.69 -6.79
N ASP A 91 -18.23 -24.36 -6.81
CA ASP A 91 -18.03 -23.56 -8.02
C ASP A 91 -16.59 -23.64 -8.54
N PHE A 92 -15.61 -23.93 -7.67
CA PHE A 92 -14.23 -24.13 -8.10
C PHE A 92 -14.05 -25.40 -8.97
N LYS A 93 -15.00 -26.31 -8.99
CA LYS A 93 -14.94 -27.48 -9.89
C LYS A 93 -14.93 -27.06 -11.35
N LYS A 94 -15.62 -25.96 -11.68
CA LYS A 94 -15.70 -25.42 -13.04
C LYS A 94 -14.37 -24.86 -13.54
N THR A 95 -13.49 -24.43 -12.65
CA THR A 95 -12.21 -23.84 -13.02
C THR A 95 -11.22 -24.86 -13.58
N LYS A 96 -11.37 -26.16 -13.21
CA LYS A 96 -10.44 -27.22 -13.59
C LYS A 96 -10.22 -27.37 -15.09
N GLU A 97 -11.29 -27.19 -15.88
CA GLU A 97 -11.23 -27.34 -17.33
C GLU A 97 -10.48 -26.18 -18.02
N TYR A 98 -10.29 -25.05 -17.29
CA TYR A 98 -9.63 -23.85 -17.77
C TYR A 98 -8.17 -23.71 -17.26
N GLU A 99 -7.72 -24.63 -16.39
CA GLU A 99 -6.34 -24.62 -15.90
C GLU A 99 -5.35 -24.75 -17.05
N GLY A 100 -4.33 -23.88 -17.06
CA GLY A 100 -3.31 -23.81 -18.11
C GLY A 100 -3.78 -23.22 -19.45
N ARG A 101 -5.07 -22.82 -19.56
CA ARG A 101 -5.64 -22.22 -20.77
C ARG A 101 -5.83 -20.70 -20.64
N VAL A 102 -5.62 -20.16 -19.46
CA VAL A 102 -5.73 -18.71 -19.16
C VAL A 102 -4.63 -18.28 -18.20
N ASP A 103 -4.30 -17.00 -18.21
CA ASP A 103 -3.25 -16.47 -17.33
C ASP A 103 -3.77 -16.19 -15.92
N TYR A 104 -5.04 -15.79 -15.82
CA TYR A 104 -5.68 -15.49 -14.55
C TYR A 104 -7.13 -15.96 -14.53
N PHE A 105 -7.60 -16.37 -13.35
CA PHE A 105 -9.03 -16.37 -13.06
C PHE A 105 -9.43 -15.04 -12.44
N LEU A 106 -10.69 -14.66 -12.61
CA LEU A 106 -11.33 -13.60 -11.85
C LEU A 106 -12.48 -14.22 -11.08
N PHE A 107 -12.37 -14.24 -9.76
CA PHE A 107 -13.44 -14.75 -8.90
C PHE A 107 -14.37 -13.60 -8.51
N ASP A 108 -15.54 -13.58 -9.16
CA ASP A 108 -16.59 -12.60 -8.88
C ASP A 108 -17.49 -13.13 -7.76
N THR A 109 -17.29 -12.60 -6.58
CA THR A 109 -17.98 -13.02 -5.36
C THR A 109 -19.24 -12.19 -5.18
N ARG A 110 -20.34 -12.60 -5.79
CA ARG A 110 -21.63 -11.92 -5.65
C ARG A 110 -22.36 -12.40 -4.41
N CYS A 111 -22.79 -11.44 -3.55
CA CYS A 111 -23.84 -11.73 -2.59
C CYS A 111 -25.17 -11.88 -3.34
N GLU A 112 -25.83 -13.02 -3.24
CA GLU A 112 -27.25 -13.12 -3.57
C GLU A 112 -28.04 -12.26 -2.59
N GLY A 113 -28.62 -11.15 -3.08
CA GLY A 113 -29.51 -10.27 -2.32
C GLY A 113 -29.29 -8.80 -2.64
N TYR A 114 -30.18 -8.23 -3.42
CA TYR A 114 -30.31 -6.79 -3.58
C TYR A 114 -30.46 -6.11 -2.21
N GLY A 115 -29.54 -5.19 -1.90
CA GLY A 115 -29.70 -4.11 -0.96
C GLY A 115 -30.24 -4.43 0.44
N GLY A 116 -29.37 -4.37 1.46
CA GLY A 116 -29.84 -4.15 2.84
C GLY A 116 -29.64 -5.28 3.85
N SER A 117 -29.09 -6.43 3.50
CA SER A 117 -28.90 -7.53 4.48
C SER A 117 -27.67 -7.40 5.39
N GLY A 118 -26.79 -6.43 5.16
CA GLY A 118 -25.57 -6.23 5.98
C GLY A 118 -24.58 -7.41 6.01
N LYS A 119 -24.85 -8.49 5.28
CA LYS A 119 -23.97 -9.64 5.22
C LYS A 119 -22.78 -9.33 4.32
N ARG A 120 -21.60 -9.23 4.92
CA ARG A 120 -20.32 -9.19 4.20
C ARG A 120 -20.12 -10.52 3.47
N PHE A 121 -19.65 -10.47 2.22
CA PHE A 121 -19.20 -11.69 1.57
C PHE A 121 -17.98 -12.23 2.36
N ASP A 122 -18.04 -13.49 2.68
CA ASP A 122 -16.95 -14.18 3.39
C ASP A 122 -15.92 -14.69 2.39
N TRP A 123 -14.84 -13.92 2.20
CA TRP A 123 -13.75 -14.31 1.31
C TRP A 123 -12.97 -15.54 1.80
N SER A 124 -13.29 -16.09 2.98
CA SER A 124 -12.69 -17.32 3.47
C SER A 124 -12.94 -18.50 2.51
N ILE A 125 -14.05 -18.47 1.75
CA ILE A 125 -14.34 -19.47 0.73
C ILE A 125 -13.22 -19.61 -0.32
N LEU A 126 -12.49 -18.52 -0.61
CA LEU A 126 -11.41 -18.54 -1.59
C LEU A 126 -10.20 -19.35 -1.11
N THR A 127 -10.09 -19.65 0.19
CA THR A 127 -9.06 -20.55 0.72
C THR A 127 -9.25 -22.00 0.28
N GLU A 128 -10.45 -22.34 -0.17
CA GLU A 128 -10.80 -23.65 -0.71
C GLU A 128 -10.35 -23.85 -2.17
N TYR A 129 -9.94 -22.79 -2.84
CA TYR A 129 -9.36 -22.91 -4.17
C TYR A 129 -8.01 -23.64 -4.11
N LYS A 130 -7.89 -24.73 -4.86
CA LYS A 130 -6.70 -25.60 -4.88
C LYS A 130 -6.06 -25.69 -6.28
N GLY A 131 -6.50 -24.86 -7.21
CA GLY A 131 -5.94 -24.81 -8.56
C GLY A 131 -4.59 -24.09 -8.62
N GLU A 132 -3.95 -24.17 -9.79
CA GLU A 132 -2.62 -23.60 -10.04
C GLU A 132 -2.68 -22.22 -10.68
N THR A 133 -3.78 -21.90 -11.37
CA THR A 133 -3.95 -20.60 -12.04
C THR A 133 -4.10 -19.47 -11.01
N PRO A 134 -3.31 -18.40 -11.08
CA PRO A 134 -3.46 -17.28 -10.18
C PRO A 134 -4.80 -16.57 -10.41
N PHE A 135 -5.34 -15.95 -9.35
CA PHE A 135 -6.64 -15.30 -9.43
C PHE A 135 -6.68 -13.87 -8.94
N LEU A 136 -7.62 -13.11 -9.51
CA LEU A 136 -8.03 -11.78 -9.09
C LEU A 136 -9.33 -11.90 -8.30
N LEU A 137 -9.41 -11.21 -7.17
CA LEU A 137 -10.64 -11.10 -6.37
C LEU A 137 -11.49 -9.94 -6.91
N SER A 138 -12.75 -10.23 -7.21
CA SER A 138 -13.76 -9.26 -7.64
C SER A 138 -15.06 -9.45 -6.86
N GLY A 139 -15.98 -8.52 -7.03
CA GLY A 139 -17.33 -8.57 -6.44
C GLY A 139 -17.43 -7.84 -5.10
N GLY A 140 -18.21 -6.74 -5.08
CA GLY A 140 -18.60 -6.03 -3.86
C GLY A 140 -17.49 -5.40 -3.03
N ILE A 141 -16.27 -5.28 -3.57
CA ILE A 141 -15.16 -4.61 -2.87
C ILE A 141 -15.47 -3.12 -2.70
N ARG A 142 -15.31 -2.63 -1.46
CA ARG A 142 -15.57 -1.25 -1.05
C ARG A 142 -14.41 -0.72 -0.20
N PRO A 143 -14.32 0.60 0.05
CA PRO A 143 -13.27 1.18 0.90
C PRO A 143 -13.14 0.51 2.28
N GLU A 144 -14.26 0.11 2.88
CA GLU A 144 -14.30 -0.54 4.20
C GLU A 144 -13.66 -1.95 4.21
N ASN A 145 -13.36 -2.48 3.04
CA ASN A 145 -12.75 -3.82 2.92
C ASN A 145 -11.22 -3.77 2.89
N ALA A 146 -10.59 -2.60 2.99
CA ALA A 146 -9.15 -2.45 2.89
C ALA A 146 -8.38 -3.37 3.84
N GLU A 147 -8.80 -3.43 5.10
CA GLU A 147 -8.18 -4.29 6.11
C GLU A 147 -8.36 -5.79 5.80
N ALA A 148 -9.55 -6.20 5.39
CA ALA A 148 -9.83 -7.59 5.06
C ALA A 148 -9.00 -8.06 3.85
N ILE A 149 -8.85 -7.21 2.81
CA ILE A 149 -8.00 -7.48 1.65
C ILE A 149 -6.53 -7.54 2.05
N ARG A 150 -6.11 -6.64 2.89
CA ARG A 150 -4.77 -6.58 3.44
C ARG A 150 -4.38 -7.87 4.17
N ASN A 151 -5.32 -8.42 4.94
CA ASN A 151 -5.14 -9.63 5.74
C ASN A 151 -5.42 -10.93 4.95
N PHE A 152 -6.00 -10.81 3.75
CA PHE A 152 -6.26 -11.97 2.91
C PHE A 152 -4.95 -12.60 2.41
N ARG A 153 -4.80 -13.91 2.60
CA ARG A 153 -3.62 -14.67 2.19
C ARG A 153 -4.04 -15.91 1.41
N HIS A 154 -3.53 -16.06 0.21
CA HIS A 154 -3.63 -17.26 -0.59
C HIS A 154 -2.44 -17.36 -1.55
N PRO A 155 -1.80 -18.53 -1.77
CA PRO A 155 -0.62 -18.65 -2.64
C PRO A 155 -0.85 -18.19 -4.08
N ARG A 156 -2.09 -18.29 -4.56
CA ARG A 156 -2.48 -17.93 -5.93
C ARG A 156 -3.20 -16.58 -6.03
N PHE A 157 -3.28 -15.83 -4.95
CA PHE A 157 -3.87 -14.49 -4.98
C PHE A 157 -2.95 -13.52 -5.73
N ALA A 158 -3.42 -12.98 -6.85
CA ALA A 158 -2.65 -12.11 -7.74
C ALA A 158 -3.07 -10.63 -7.69
N GLY A 159 -4.24 -10.32 -7.16
CA GLY A 159 -4.73 -8.94 -7.08
C GLY A 159 -6.24 -8.83 -6.92
N ILE A 160 -6.72 -7.61 -7.04
CA ILE A 160 -8.14 -7.25 -6.88
C ILE A 160 -8.67 -6.54 -8.11
N ASP A 161 -9.97 -6.63 -8.31
CA ASP A 161 -10.73 -5.90 -9.33
C ASP A 161 -11.72 -4.95 -8.66
N LEU A 162 -11.55 -3.64 -8.88
CA LEU A 162 -12.36 -2.59 -8.26
C LEU A 162 -13.35 -2.02 -9.27
N ASN A 163 -14.64 -2.06 -8.96
CA ASN A 163 -15.66 -1.55 -9.85
C ASN A 163 -16.67 -0.65 -9.09
N SER A 164 -17.93 -1.03 -8.99
CA SER A 164 -19.05 -0.19 -8.53
C SER A 164 -18.86 0.42 -7.13
N GLY A 165 -18.12 -0.23 -6.22
CA GLY A 165 -17.79 0.31 -4.89
C GLY A 165 -16.96 1.60 -4.92
N PHE A 166 -16.35 1.91 -6.06
CA PHE A 166 -15.47 3.06 -6.29
C PHE A 166 -15.98 3.97 -7.42
N GLU A 167 -17.28 4.02 -7.61
CA GLU A 167 -17.92 4.88 -8.61
C GLU A 167 -18.76 5.97 -7.93
N ILE A 168 -18.80 7.15 -8.55
CA ILE A 168 -19.72 8.24 -8.22
C ILE A 168 -21.07 7.95 -8.87
N GLU A 169 -21.02 7.53 -10.14
CA GLU A 169 -22.14 7.04 -10.93
C GLU A 169 -21.65 5.93 -11.87
N PRO A 170 -22.51 5.10 -12.46
CA PRO A 170 -22.10 3.98 -13.29
C PRO A 170 -21.09 4.37 -14.36
N GLY A 171 -19.89 3.80 -14.30
CA GLY A 171 -18.77 4.07 -15.21
C GLY A 171 -17.89 5.27 -14.86
N LEU A 172 -18.26 6.11 -13.87
CA LEU A 172 -17.45 7.25 -13.44
C LEU A 172 -16.78 6.93 -12.09
N LYS A 173 -15.48 6.68 -12.14
CA LYS A 173 -14.69 6.34 -10.92
C LYS A 173 -14.46 7.55 -10.02
N ASP A 174 -14.63 7.34 -8.71
CA ASP A 174 -14.22 8.26 -7.65
C ASP A 174 -12.71 8.14 -7.44
N ILE A 175 -11.97 9.09 -7.99
CA ILE A 175 -10.50 9.05 -7.98
C ILE A 175 -9.93 9.18 -6.57
N ASP A 176 -10.55 9.99 -5.70
CA ASP A 176 -10.04 10.21 -4.35
C ASP A 176 -10.32 8.98 -3.47
N LYS A 177 -11.49 8.36 -3.62
CA LYS A 177 -11.82 7.10 -2.99
C LYS A 177 -10.87 5.97 -3.41
N LEU A 178 -10.55 5.89 -4.71
CA LEU A 178 -9.57 4.93 -5.24
C LEU A 178 -8.17 5.18 -4.69
N LYS A 179 -7.68 6.42 -4.70
CA LYS A 179 -6.35 6.78 -4.18
C LYS A 179 -6.23 6.39 -2.70
N ASN A 180 -7.20 6.80 -1.88
CA ASN A 180 -7.22 6.50 -0.45
C ASN A 180 -7.21 4.98 -0.19
N PHE A 181 -8.02 4.24 -0.92
CA PHE A 181 -8.09 2.79 -0.79
C PHE A 181 -6.80 2.10 -1.24
N ILE A 182 -6.23 2.50 -2.36
CA ILE A 182 -4.95 1.98 -2.85
C ILE A 182 -3.84 2.27 -1.84
N GLN A 183 -3.79 3.47 -1.27
CA GLN A 183 -2.86 3.80 -0.21
C GLN A 183 -3.03 2.89 1.00
N GLN A 184 -4.25 2.67 1.46
CA GLN A 184 -4.53 1.78 2.59
C GLN A 184 -4.10 0.34 2.33
N ILE A 185 -4.25 -0.17 1.11
CA ILE A 185 -3.81 -1.53 0.74
C ILE A 185 -2.30 -1.60 0.57
N LEU A 186 -1.70 -0.63 -0.14
CA LEU A 186 -0.27 -0.60 -0.42
C LEU A 186 0.57 -0.33 0.83
N HIS A 187 0.02 0.37 1.80
CA HIS A 187 0.72 0.69 3.05
C HIS A 187 1.25 -0.54 3.81
N LEU A 188 0.72 -1.73 3.52
CA LEU A 188 1.20 -3.00 4.10
C LEU A 188 1.88 -3.94 3.09
N THR A 189 1.90 -3.58 1.81
CA THR A 189 2.67 -4.32 0.80
C THR A 189 4.03 -3.69 0.52
N VAL A 190 4.22 -2.44 0.91
CA VAL A 190 5.55 -1.81 0.93
C VAL A 190 6.16 -2.16 2.28
N MET A 191 7.10 -3.10 2.28
CA MET A 191 7.91 -3.39 3.46
C MET A 191 8.44 -2.08 4.04
N ASN A 192 8.25 -1.86 5.34
CA ASN A 192 8.80 -0.71 6.04
C ASN A 192 10.28 -0.52 5.67
N ARG A 193 10.68 0.71 5.35
CA ARG A 193 12.03 0.98 4.81
C ARG A 193 13.14 0.59 5.75
N ILE A 194 12.93 0.67 7.08
CA ILE A 194 13.89 0.17 8.07
C ILE A 194 14.04 -1.34 7.91
N THR A 195 12.92 -2.08 7.87
CA THR A 195 12.94 -3.52 7.68
C THR A 195 13.63 -3.92 6.38
N ASN A 196 13.33 -3.21 5.28
CA ASN A 196 13.97 -3.45 4.00
C ASN A 196 15.47 -3.18 4.03
N LEU A 197 15.90 -2.08 4.67
CA LEU A 197 17.30 -1.73 4.82
C LEU A 197 18.08 -2.86 5.51
N PHE A 198 17.60 -3.31 6.67
CA PHE A 198 18.27 -4.37 7.45
C PHE A 198 18.18 -5.77 6.81
N GLN A 199 17.25 -6.00 5.88
CA GLN A 199 17.24 -7.25 5.11
C GLN A 199 18.23 -7.23 3.94
N THR A 200 18.42 -6.08 3.33
CA THR A 200 19.28 -5.93 2.14
C THR A 200 20.72 -5.61 2.48
N GLN A 201 20.98 -4.96 3.62
CA GLN A 201 22.31 -4.58 4.08
C GLN A 201 22.50 -5.03 5.54
N LYS A 202 23.53 -5.88 5.78
CA LYS A 202 23.76 -6.50 7.09
C LYS A 202 24.77 -5.76 7.95
N ASP A 203 25.61 -4.94 7.35
CA ASP A 203 26.67 -4.18 8.01
C ASP A 203 26.88 -2.83 7.33
N GLY A 204 27.70 -1.97 7.95
CA GLY A 204 28.05 -0.67 7.40
C GLY A 204 26.88 0.32 7.30
N ILE A 205 25.75 0.09 8.01
CA ILE A 205 24.62 1.01 8.03
C ILE A 205 25.00 2.25 8.85
N LEU A 206 24.83 3.43 8.22
CA LEU A 206 25.06 4.72 8.85
C LEU A 206 23.75 5.45 9.03
N SER A 207 23.42 5.78 10.28
CA SER A 207 22.35 6.70 10.67
C SER A 207 22.91 8.04 11.06
N VAL A 208 22.22 9.12 10.74
CA VAL A 208 22.60 10.49 11.12
C VAL A 208 21.42 11.19 11.78
N TYR A 209 21.68 11.76 12.97
CA TYR A 209 20.72 12.57 13.70
C TYR A 209 20.87 14.06 13.32
N PHE A 210 19.74 14.76 13.23
CA PHE A 210 19.70 16.23 13.23
C PHE A 210 18.38 16.74 13.82
N THR A 211 18.38 17.97 14.36
CA THR A 211 17.17 18.60 14.94
C THR A 211 16.36 19.30 13.84
N ALA A 212 15.07 18.98 13.73
CA ALA A 212 14.16 19.63 12.79
C ALA A 212 14.04 21.14 13.07
N GLY A 213 14.06 21.96 12.02
CA GLY A 213 13.95 23.42 12.14
C GLY A 213 15.21 24.13 12.63
N TYR A 214 16.38 23.46 12.63
CA TYR A 214 17.68 24.01 12.96
C TYR A 214 18.65 23.84 11.77
N PRO A 215 19.50 24.82 11.45
CA PRO A 215 19.59 26.16 12.05
C PRO A 215 18.41 27.09 11.68
N ASN A 216 17.76 26.87 10.54
CA ASN A 216 16.59 27.65 10.10
C ASN A 216 15.36 26.74 10.00
N LEU A 217 14.18 27.35 10.11
CA LEU A 217 12.88 26.66 10.16
C LEU A 217 12.67 25.67 9.00
N ASN A 218 13.08 26.05 7.79
CA ASN A 218 12.83 25.28 6.56
C ASN A 218 14.02 24.39 6.12
N ASP A 219 15.06 24.24 6.93
CA ASP A 219 16.27 23.50 6.54
C ASP A 219 16.08 21.98 6.61
N THR A 220 15.03 21.48 7.26
CA THR A 220 14.74 20.04 7.38
C THR A 220 14.77 19.33 6.03
N ALA A 221 14.11 19.89 5.02
CA ALA A 221 14.04 19.32 3.68
C ALA A 221 15.41 19.28 2.98
N SER A 222 16.17 20.38 3.05
CA SER A 222 17.49 20.48 2.42
C SER A 222 18.50 19.56 3.06
N ILE A 223 18.46 19.40 4.39
CA ILE A 223 19.32 18.47 5.14
C ILE A 223 19.03 17.02 4.72
N LEU A 224 17.76 16.60 4.68
CA LEU A 224 17.37 15.25 4.25
C LEU A 224 17.86 14.93 2.83
N LYS A 225 17.67 15.85 1.89
CA LYS A 225 18.15 15.71 0.51
C LYS A 225 19.67 15.58 0.45
N ALA A 226 20.38 16.42 1.21
CA ALA A 226 21.86 16.38 1.25
C ALA A 226 22.39 15.07 1.84
N LEU A 227 21.80 14.58 2.94
CA LEU A 227 22.20 13.33 3.57
C LEU A 227 21.97 12.14 2.63
N GLN A 228 20.78 12.06 2.02
CA GLN A 228 20.50 11.02 1.03
C GLN A 228 21.48 11.06 -0.15
N ALA A 229 21.76 12.23 -0.70
CA ALA A 229 22.69 12.40 -1.82
C ALA A 229 24.14 11.99 -1.46
N LYS A 230 24.49 11.99 -0.17
CA LYS A 230 25.80 11.53 0.33
C LYS A 230 25.84 10.05 0.71
N GLY A 231 24.76 9.31 0.45
CA GLY A 231 24.72 7.87 0.69
C GLY A 231 24.49 7.49 2.14
N ILE A 232 23.88 8.37 2.95
CA ILE A 232 23.44 8.03 4.31
C ILE A 232 22.29 7.03 4.17
N HIS A 233 22.29 5.99 5.02
CA HIS A 233 21.38 4.87 4.90
C HIS A 233 20.02 5.12 5.58
N MET A 234 20.01 5.85 6.70
CA MET A 234 18.79 6.29 7.41
C MET A 234 19.06 7.55 8.22
N VAL A 235 18.00 8.23 8.60
CA VAL A 235 18.08 9.53 9.29
C VAL A 235 17.17 9.55 10.50
N GLU A 236 17.68 10.09 11.59
CA GLU A 236 16.94 10.38 12.82
C GLU A 236 16.64 11.89 12.87
N VAL A 237 15.38 12.23 12.77
CA VAL A 237 14.92 13.62 12.81
C VAL A 237 14.44 13.94 14.21
N GLY A 238 15.18 14.78 14.91
CA GLY A 238 14.87 15.22 16.26
C GLY A 238 13.67 16.15 16.33
N ILE A 239 12.66 15.80 17.11
CA ILE A 239 11.53 16.66 17.46
C ILE A 239 12.00 17.63 18.54
N PRO A 240 12.07 18.95 18.30
CA PRO A 240 12.54 19.89 19.31
C PRO A 240 11.60 19.93 20.53
N PHE A 241 12.19 19.94 21.71
CA PHE A 241 11.48 20.01 22.98
C PHE A 241 12.14 21.00 23.95
N SER A 242 11.34 21.68 24.76
CA SER A 242 11.81 22.75 25.68
C SER A 242 12.56 22.22 26.91
N ASP A 243 12.22 20.98 27.34
CA ASP A 243 12.67 20.45 28.61
C ASP A 243 13.34 19.06 28.46
N PRO A 244 14.39 18.95 27.61
CA PRO A 244 15.05 17.67 27.34
C PRO A 244 15.83 17.18 28.55
N MET A 245 15.59 15.92 28.95
CA MET A 245 16.23 15.31 30.14
C MET A 245 17.52 14.56 29.80
N ALA A 246 17.65 14.06 28.57
CA ALA A 246 18.74 13.15 28.18
C ALA A 246 19.74 13.79 27.19
N ASP A 247 19.40 14.93 26.59
CA ASP A 247 20.21 15.54 25.55
C ASP A 247 21.38 16.34 26.10
N GLY A 248 22.50 16.30 25.39
CA GLY A 248 23.65 17.15 25.67
C GLY A 248 23.42 18.61 25.25
N PRO A 249 24.30 19.55 25.69
CA PRO A 249 24.09 20.99 25.51
C PRO A 249 23.95 21.41 24.05
N VAL A 250 24.61 20.75 23.12
CA VAL A 250 24.54 21.06 21.69
C VAL A 250 23.15 20.78 21.12
N ILE A 251 22.56 19.65 21.49
CA ILE A 251 21.20 19.27 21.04
C ILE A 251 20.16 20.15 21.71
N GLN A 252 20.36 20.47 23.02
CA GLN A 252 19.50 21.39 23.76
C GLN A 252 19.47 22.79 23.10
N GLU A 253 20.63 23.30 22.69
CA GLU A 253 20.74 24.60 22.01
C GLU A 253 20.03 24.55 20.64
N ALA A 254 20.26 23.49 19.88
CA ALA A 254 19.60 23.28 18.58
C ALA A 254 18.09 23.21 18.72
N ALA A 255 17.57 22.46 19.71
CA ALA A 255 16.14 22.34 20.00
C ALA A 255 15.55 23.71 20.42
N THR A 256 16.25 24.45 21.31
CA THR A 256 15.83 25.78 21.73
C THR A 256 15.74 26.76 20.54
N GLN A 257 16.74 26.74 19.66
CA GLN A 257 16.73 27.58 18.46
C GLN A 257 15.61 27.15 17.48
N ALA A 258 15.40 25.86 17.27
CA ALA A 258 14.32 25.35 16.42
C ALA A 258 12.93 25.78 16.93
N LEU A 259 12.70 25.72 18.23
CA LEU A 259 11.46 26.23 18.85
C LEU A 259 11.29 27.74 18.66
N ARG A 260 12.38 28.52 18.82
CA ARG A 260 12.37 29.95 18.54
C ARG A 260 12.09 30.26 17.09
N ASN A 261 12.55 29.44 16.18
CA ASN A 261 12.23 29.54 14.74
C ASN A 261 10.75 29.20 14.44
N GLY A 262 9.99 28.66 15.40
CA GLY A 262 8.59 28.31 15.24
C GLY A 262 8.33 26.86 14.86
N MET A 263 9.32 25.95 14.99
CA MET A 263 9.12 24.52 14.72
C MET A 263 8.13 23.92 15.69
N SER A 264 7.26 23.05 15.17
CA SER A 264 6.27 22.28 15.91
C SER A 264 6.09 20.90 15.25
N LEU A 265 5.51 19.95 15.96
CA LEU A 265 5.18 18.62 15.39
C LEU A 265 4.30 18.74 14.14
N HIS A 266 3.32 19.64 14.17
CA HIS A 266 2.42 19.86 13.03
C HIS A 266 3.19 20.31 11.78
N LEU A 267 4.02 21.36 11.93
CA LEU A 267 4.82 21.87 10.83
C LEU A 267 5.87 20.86 10.34
N LEU A 268 6.46 20.08 11.26
CA LEU A 268 7.38 19.01 10.88
C LEU A 268 6.70 17.97 9.98
N PHE A 269 5.50 17.52 10.33
CA PHE A 269 4.75 16.59 9.49
C PHE A 269 4.41 17.19 8.12
N GLU A 270 4.04 18.46 8.03
CA GLU A 270 3.80 19.12 6.76
C GLU A 270 5.08 19.14 5.89
N GLN A 271 6.21 19.55 6.45
CA GLN A 271 7.49 19.58 5.74
C GLN A 271 7.92 18.19 5.25
N LEU A 272 7.77 17.15 6.09
CA LEU A 272 8.12 15.79 5.70
C LEU A 272 7.21 15.25 4.59
N LYS A 273 5.90 15.52 4.67
CA LYS A 273 4.91 15.12 3.67
C LYS A 273 5.21 15.70 2.29
N GLU A 274 5.59 16.97 2.22
CA GLU A 274 5.93 17.66 0.97
C GLU A 274 7.13 17.04 0.26
N ILE A 275 8.16 16.62 1.02
CA ILE A 275 9.41 16.14 0.43
C ILE A 275 9.50 14.63 0.32
N ARG A 276 8.58 13.87 0.93
CA ARG A 276 8.72 12.42 1.06
C ARG A 276 8.86 11.68 -0.26
N SER A 277 8.23 12.16 -1.31
CA SER A 277 8.34 11.57 -2.65
C SER A 277 9.77 11.62 -3.21
N GLU A 278 10.60 12.57 -2.75
CA GLU A 278 11.99 12.75 -3.17
C GLU A 278 12.98 12.01 -2.25
N ILE A 279 12.58 11.66 -1.03
CA ILE A 279 13.42 10.99 -0.02
C ILE A 279 13.05 9.51 0.03
N GLN A 280 14.00 8.63 -0.24
CA GLN A 280 13.79 7.18 -0.26
C GLN A 280 14.37 6.45 0.96
N ILE A 281 15.31 7.07 1.67
CA ILE A 281 15.90 6.50 2.88
C ILE A 281 14.89 6.49 4.04
N PRO A 282 15.00 5.53 4.99
CA PRO A 282 14.21 5.51 6.21
C PRO A 282 14.32 6.83 6.99
N ILE A 283 13.19 7.32 7.48
CA ILE A 283 13.09 8.46 8.39
C ILE A 283 12.56 7.96 9.73
N ILE A 284 13.30 8.24 10.79
CA ILE A 284 12.95 7.95 12.18
C ILE A 284 12.68 9.29 12.86
N LEU A 285 11.57 9.44 13.55
CA LEU A 285 11.37 10.57 14.45
C LEU A 285 11.90 10.25 15.84
N MET A 286 12.73 11.12 16.38
CA MET A 286 13.23 11.00 17.76
C MET A 286 12.73 12.17 18.60
N GLY A 287 12.05 11.88 19.69
CA GLY A 287 11.52 12.92 20.58
C GLY A 287 10.97 12.38 21.89
N TYR A 288 10.69 13.29 22.81
CA TYR A 288 10.21 12.97 24.15
C TYR A 288 8.72 12.62 24.14
N LEU A 289 8.32 11.81 25.12
CA LEU A 289 6.95 11.29 25.22
C LEU A 289 5.91 12.42 25.40
N ASN A 290 6.23 13.44 26.21
CA ASN A 290 5.27 14.51 26.54
C ASN A 290 4.69 15.23 25.30
N PRO A 291 5.49 15.78 24.36
CA PRO A 291 4.95 16.38 23.13
C PRO A 291 4.10 15.41 22.29
N ILE A 292 4.50 14.15 22.24
CA ILE A 292 3.78 13.10 21.50
C ILE A 292 2.43 12.81 22.16
N MET A 293 2.38 12.73 23.48
CA MET A 293 1.15 12.54 24.24
C MET A 293 0.18 13.72 24.11
N GLN A 294 0.70 14.95 24.12
CA GLN A 294 -0.13 16.14 23.91
C GLN A 294 -0.71 16.20 22.49
N TYR A 295 0.03 15.70 21.49
CA TYR A 295 -0.47 15.54 20.11
C TYR A 295 -1.51 14.44 20.02
N GLY A 296 -1.44 13.45 20.91
CA GLY A 296 -2.21 12.21 20.93
C GLY A 296 -1.49 11.09 20.18
N PHE A 297 -1.13 9.99 20.86
CA PHE A 297 -0.27 8.93 20.32
C PHE A 297 -0.84 8.30 19.04
N GLU A 298 -2.14 7.97 19.02
CA GLU A 298 -2.81 7.43 17.82
C GLU A 298 -2.73 8.42 16.64
N LYS A 299 -3.01 9.70 16.90
CA LYS A 299 -2.92 10.76 15.89
C LYS A 299 -1.48 10.97 15.42
N PHE A 300 -0.51 10.89 16.33
CA PHE A 300 0.91 10.95 16.00
C PHE A 300 1.31 9.82 15.05
N CYS A 301 0.92 8.58 15.35
CA CYS A 301 1.19 7.43 14.50
C CYS A 301 0.54 7.60 13.11
N ALA A 302 -0.70 8.05 13.05
CA ALA A 302 -1.38 8.32 11.77
C ALA A 302 -0.65 9.41 10.96
N SER A 303 -0.22 10.50 11.61
CA SER A 303 0.55 11.57 10.97
C SER A 303 1.94 11.11 10.51
N CYS A 304 2.60 10.23 11.26
CA CYS A 304 3.85 9.57 10.86
C CYS A 304 3.68 8.82 9.54
N VAL A 305 2.62 8.02 9.46
CA VAL A 305 2.29 7.26 8.24
C VAL A 305 2.03 8.19 7.06
N GLU A 306 1.22 9.22 7.23
CA GLU A 306 0.92 10.20 6.18
C GLU A 306 2.16 10.95 5.70
N ALA A 307 3.09 11.25 6.60
CA ALA A 307 4.37 11.90 6.28
C ALA A 307 5.43 10.91 5.77
N GLY A 308 5.14 9.60 5.78
CA GLY A 308 6.04 8.54 5.34
C GLY A 308 7.22 8.30 6.29
N VAL A 309 7.04 8.55 7.57
CA VAL A 309 7.98 8.18 8.65
C VAL A 309 7.95 6.67 8.85
N ASP A 310 9.09 6.06 9.08
CA ASP A 310 9.25 4.60 9.13
C ASP A 310 9.38 4.06 10.57
N GLY A 311 9.79 4.89 11.51
CA GLY A 311 9.97 4.50 12.90
C GLY A 311 10.07 5.66 13.85
N MET A 312 10.20 5.35 15.14
CA MET A 312 10.30 6.32 16.22
C MET A 312 11.25 5.86 17.31
N ILE A 313 11.90 6.82 17.96
CA ILE A 313 12.69 6.69 19.17
C ILE A 313 12.07 7.61 20.20
N ILE A 314 11.65 7.07 21.34
CA ILE A 314 11.10 7.85 22.46
C ILE A 314 11.93 7.51 23.71
N PRO A 315 13.00 8.29 23.98
CA PRO A 315 14.01 7.92 24.98
C PRO A 315 13.49 7.76 26.41
N ASP A 316 12.45 8.52 26.74
CA ASP A 316 11.80 8.56 28.05
C ASP A 316 10.55 7.66 28.17
N LEU A 317 10.27 6.81 27.17
CA LEU A 317 9.19 5.84 27.23
C LEU A 317 9.69 4.51 27.80
N PRO A 318 9.24 4.09 29.00
CA PRO A 318 9.61 2.80 29.57
C PRO A 318 9.10 1.63 28.71
N TYR A 319 9.90 0.57 28.60
CA TYR A 319 9.54 -0.60 27.79
C TYR A 319 8.20 -1.23 28.21
N ALA A 320 7.95 -1.34 29.51
CA ALA A 320 6.71 -1.92 30.03
C ALA A 320 5.48 -1.12 29.57
N ASP A 321 5.56 0.22 29.65
CA ASP A 321 4.48 1.12 29.25
C ASP A 321 4.30 1.06 27.73
N TYR A 322 5.40 0.95 26.95
CA TYR A 322 5.29 0.75 25.51
C TYR A 322 4.50 -0.51 25.17
N ILE A 323 4.83 -1.64 25.81
CA ILE A 323 4.17 -2.93 25.54
C ILE A 323 2.69 -2.88 25.91
N SER A 324 2.33 -2.28 27.06
CA SER A 324 0.94 -2.26 27.56
C SER A 324 0.04 -1.30 26.77
N ASP A 325 0.55 -0.09 26.44
CA ASP A 325 -0.32 1.00 26.04
C ASP A 325 -0.12 1.47 24.59
N TYR A 326 1.08 1.26 24.02
CA TYR A 326 1.45 1.89 22.74
C TYR A 326 1.76 0.92 21.61
N LYS A 327 2.22 -0.30 21.93
CA LYS A 327 2.70 -1.27 20.95
C LYS A 327 1.64 -1.62 19.91
N GLU A 328 0.42 -1.93 20.33
CA GLU A 328 -0.65 -2.30 19.42
C GLU A 328 -0.97 -1.16 18.43
N ILE A 329 -0.90 0.09 18.91
CA ILE A 329 -1.13 1.27 18.07
C ILE A 329 0.00 1.40 17.04
N ALA A 330 1.25 1.32 17.47
CA ALA A 330 2.41 1.42 16.60
C ALA A 330 2.42 0.31 15.53
N ASP A 331 2.12 -0.93 15.93
CA ASP A 331 2.07 -2.09 15.04
C ASP A 331 0.96 -1.96 13.97
N ARG A 332 -0.22 -1.43 14.33
CA ARG A 332 -1.30 -1.15 13.37
C ARG A 332 -0.88 -0.17 12.28
N HIS A 333 0.03 0.74 12.61
CA HIS A 333 0.56 1.75 11.70
C HIS A 333 1.88 1.34 11.02
N ASP A 334 2.37 0.10 11.26
CA ASP A 334 3.68 -0.40 10.81
C ASP A 334 4.86 0.51 11.16
N LEU A 335 4.76 1.26 12.25
CA LEU A 335 5.85 2.10 12.76
C LEU A 335 6.78 1.28 13.63
N LYS A 336 8.08 1.32 13.34
CA LYS A 336 9.08 0.59 14.14
C LYS A 336 9.45 1.41 15.36
N MET A 337 9.20 0.87 16.56
CA MET A 337 9.76 1.43 17.79
C MET A 337 11.20 0.95 17.94
N ILE A 338 12.11 1.88 18.07
CA ILE A 338 13.53 1.60 18.30
C ILE A 338 13.83 1.92 19.76
N MET A 339 14.18 0.87 20.52
CA MET A 339 14.50 1.00 21.92
C MET A 339 15.99 1.25 22.11
N LEU A 340 16.32 2.19 22.97
CA LEU A 340 17.70 2.46 23.36
C LEU A 340 18.13 1.46 24.44
N ILE A 341 19.27 0.84 24.25
CA ILE A 341 19.92 -0.04 25.22
C ILE A 341 21.26 0.54 25.63
N THR A 342 21.63 0.32 26.88
CA THR A 342 22.91 0.75 27.45
C THR A 342 23.68 -0.47 27.94
N PRO A 343 24.98 -0.33 28.27
CA PRO A 343 25.77 -1.44 28.83
C PRO A 343 25.17 -1.99 30.16
N GLU A 344 24.34 -1.20 30.86
CA GLU A 344 23.63 -1.61 32.07
C GLU A 344 22.27 -2.28 31.77
N THR A 345 21.84 -2.34 30.53
CA THR A 345 20.59 -3.02 30.19
C THR A 345 20.78 -4.53 30.35
N SER A 346 19.92 -5.15 31.17
CA SER A 346 20.02 -6.59 31.40
C SER A 346 19.66 -7.41 30.16
N GLU A 347 20.25 -8.62 30.05
CA GLU A 347 19.95 -9.56 28.97
C GLU A 347 18.45 -9.93 28.89
N GLU A 348 17.75 -9.94 30.01
CA GLU A 348 16.30 -10.21 30.07
C GLU A 348 15.45 -9.11 29.41
N ARG A 349 16.02 -7.91 29.22
CA ARG A 349 15.34 -6.77 28.58
C ARG A 349 15.68 -6.61 27.11
N ILE A 350 16.66 -7.32 26.61
CA ILE A 350 17.09 -7.35 25.21
C ILE A 350 16.43 -8.51 24.49
#